data_a633ebaf5ba55370d58d5ca330a85b65
#
_entry.id   a633ebaf5ba55370d58d5ca330a85b65
#
_cell.length_a   1.000
_cell.length_b   1.000
_cell.length_c   1.000
_cell.angle_alpha   90.00
_cell.angle_beta   90.00
_cell.angle_gamma   90.00
#
_symmetry.space_group_name_H-M   'P 1'
#
loop_
_entity.id
_entity.type
_entity.pdbx_description
1 polymer ?
#
loop_
_entity_poly.entity_id
_entity_poly.type
_entity_poly.pdbx_seq_one_letter_code
_entity_poly.pdbx_strand_id
1 'polypeptide(L)'
;MQLLEPPGVYRPQGDTRLLTDALDEAGIHPGSNVLDVGTGTGALAVAAVRGGAARVTAVDVSARAVVTAWLNALLMPVRVRRGDALVLHYPERFDLVLANPPYVPSAPDRRRARAWDGGPDGRKLVDRICDRAPELLARGGTLLMVHSALADPDATLQRLHRADLKAAVVDRRNQDFGPVLHDRATAFEDSGLIMPGQREEELVVIRGDRTD
;
A
#
# COMPACT_ATOMS: atom_id res chain seq x y z
N MET A 1 -0.50 0.32 21.24
CA MET A 1 -1.65 -0.61 21.19
C MET A 1 -1.25 -1.74 20.28
N GLN A 2 -1.35 -2.96 20.73
CA GLN A 2 -1.05 -4.14 19.91
C GLN A 2 -2.25 -4.40 18.99
N LEU A 3 -2.00 -4.54 17.69
CA LEU A 3 -3.06 -4.85 16.71
C LEU A 3 -3.40 -6.35 16.76
N LEU A 4 -4.66 -6.67 16.47
CA LEU A 4 -5.08 -8.04 16.20
C LEU A 4 -4.56 -8.43 14.81
N GLU A 5 -3.94 -9.61 14.72
CA GLU A 5 -3.32 -10.14 13.50
C GLU A 5 -3.76 -11.59 13.24
N PRO A 6 -5.03 -11.82 12.91
CA PRO A 6 -5.54 -13.17 12.73
C PRO A 6 -4.95 -13.84 11.48
N PRO A 7 -4.86 -15.18 11.44
CA PRO A 7 -4.41 -15.92 10.26
C PRO A 7 -5.23 -15.57 9.01
N GLY A 8 -4.52 -15.37 7.89
CA GLY A 8 -5.14 -15.04 6.59
C GLY A 8 -5.44 -13.56 6.36
N VAL A 9 -5.04 -12.69 7.28
CA VAL A 9 -4.92 -11.23 7.07
C VAL A 9 -3.45 -10.89 7.03
N TYR A 10 -3.07 -9.94 6.15
CA TYR A 10 -1.69 -9.49 6.04
C TYR A 10 -1.23 -8.88 7.37
N ARG A 11 -0.11 -9.35 7.89
CA ARG A 11 0.50 -8.83 9.12
C ARG A 11 1.40 -7.66 8.76
N PRO A 12 1.34 -6.53 9.50
CA PRO A 12 2.26 -5.42 9.30
C PRO A 12 3.72 -5.87 9.44
N GLN A 13 4.54 -5.61 8.41
CA GLN A 13 5.96 -5.96 8.36
C GLN A 13 6.81 -4.71 8.12
N GLY A 14 8.01 -4.87 7.55
CA GLY A 14 8.93 -3.78 7.25
C GLY A 14 8.34 -2.73 6.30
N ASP A 15 7.57 -3.16 5.31
CA ASP A 15 6.85 -2.29 4.37
C ASP A 15 5.85 -1.37 5.06
N THR A 16 5.01 -1.93 5.93
CA THR A 16 4.04 -1.15 6.70
C THR A 16 4.72 -0.15 7.64
N ARG A 17 5.85 -0.55 8.25
CA ARG A 17 6.64 0.34 9.10
C ARG A 17 7.27 1.47 8.30
N LEU A 18 7.90 1.15 7.16
CA LEU A 18 8.51 2.14 6.29
C LEU A 18 7.48 3.19 5.82
N LEU A 19 6.29 2.73 5.42
CA LEU A 19 5.22 3.65 5.03
C LEU A 19 4.67 4.47 6.21
N THR A 20 4.64 3.91 7.41
CA THR A 20 4.24 4.65 8.62
C THR A 20 5.29 5.70 8.98
N ASP A 21 6.58 5.37 8.89
CA ASP A 21 7.68 6.32 9.14
C ASP A 21 7.60 7.50 8.14
N ALA A 22 7.40 7.22 6.85
CA ALA A 22 7.21 8.24 5.82
C ALA A 22 5.93 9.08 6.03
N LEU A 23 4.86 8.48 6.56
CA LEU A 23 3.65 9.19 6.93
C LEU A 23 3.89 10.17 8.09
N ASP A 24 4.63 9.75 9.11
CA ASP A 24 4.99 10.59 10.26
C ASP A 24 5.87 11.76 9.83
N GLU A 25 6.84 11.53 8.91
CA GLU A 25 7.70 12.58 8.35
C GLU A 25 6.93 13.57 7.47
N ALA A 26 6.01 13.09 6.65
CA ALA A 26 5.18 13.94 5.80
C ALA A 26 4.23 14.82 6.62
N GLY A 27 3.84 14.36 7.80
CA GLY A 27 2.85 14.98 8.65
C GLY A 27 1.43 14.90 8.09
N ILE A 28 0.44 14.79 8.95
CA ILE A 28 -0.97 14.84 8.57
C ILE A 28 -1.54 16.17 9.04
N HIS A 29 -2.10 16.94 8.11
CA HIS A 29 -2.78 18.18 8.50
C HIS A 29 -4.01 17.86 9.34
N PRO A 30 -4.23 18.58 10.47
CA PRO A 30 -5.45 18.45 11.25
C PRO A 30 -6.68 18.67 10.35
N GLY A 31 -7.65 17.78 10.47
CA GLY A 31 -8.86 17.85 9.63
C GLY A 31 -8.82 16.97 8.37
N SER A 32 -7.68 16.40 8.02
CA SER A 32 -7.51 15.59 6.81
C SER A 32 -8.48 14.40 6.74
N ASN A 33 -8.98 14.15 5.52
CA ASN A 33 -9.74 12.99 5.11
C ASN A 33 -8.79 12.00 4.41
N VAL A 34 -8.66 10.80 4.96
CA VAL A 34 -7.66 9.80 4.51
C VAL A 34 -8.34 8.56 3.94
N LEU A 35 -7.80 8.01 2.85
CA LEU A 35 -8.16 6.70 2.31
C LEU A 35 -7.01 5.71 2.55
N ASP A 36 -7.31 4.57 3.14
CA ASP A 36 -6.39 3.43 3.26
C ASP A 36 -6.84 2.31 2.29
N VAL A 37 -6.06 2.11 1.24
CA VAL A 37 -6.35 1.16 0.14
C VAL A 37 -5.76 -0.20 0.45
N GLY A 38 -6.62 -1.22 0.62
CA GLY A 38 -6.17 -2.56 1.00
C GLY A 38 -5.75 -2.62 2.46
N THR A 39 -6.60 -2.12 3.34
CA THR A 39 -6.28 -1.82 4.75
C THR A 39 -5.75 -3.01 5.58
N GLY A 40 -6.03 -4.25 5.18
CA GLY A 40 -5.56 -5.44 5.90
C GLY A 40 -5.99 -5.45 7.37
N THR A 41 -5.03 -5.35 8.28
CA THR A 41 -5.29 -5.24 9.72
C THR A 41 -5.77 -3.86 10.16
N GLY A 42 -5.76 -2.85 9.29
CA GLY A 42 -6.05 -1.47 9.64
C GLY A 42 -4.85 -0.69 10.20
N ALA A 43 -3.64 -1.21 10.06
CA ALA A 43 -2.44 -0.62 10.65
C ALA A 43 -2.20 0.82 10.17
N LEU A 44 -2.29 1.06 8.86
CA LEU A 44 -2.12 2.39 8.26
C LEU A 44 -3.27 3.33 8.63
N ALA A 45 -4.51 2.82 8.66
CA ALA A 45 -5.67 3.59 9.12
C ALA A 45 -5.52 4.07 10.56
N VAL A 46 -5.04 3.19 11.46
CA VAL A 46 -4.75 3.52 12.86
C VAL A 46 -3.60 4.53 12.97
N ALA A 47 -2.54 4.35 12.16
CA ALA A 47 -1.42 5.29 12.11
C ALA A 47 -1.89 6.68 11.65
N ALA A 48 -2.72 6.76 10.61
CA ALA A 48 -3.27 8.02 10.12
C ALA A 48 -4.09 8.77 11.19
N VAL A 49 -4.94 8.05 11.94
CA VAL A 49 -5.69 8.66 13.05
C VAL A 49 -4.76 9.20 14.13
N ARG A 50 -3.71 8.45 14.49
CA ARG A 50 -2.71 8.90 15.47
C ARG A 50 -1.91 10.10 15.00
N GLY A 51 -1.65 10.19 13.69
CA GLY A 51 -1.01 11.34 13.05
C GLY A 51 -1.90 12.58 12.94
N GLY A 52 -3.19 12.50 13.33
CA GLY A 52 -4.09 13.66 13.36
C GLY A 52 -5.17 13.69 12.27
N ALA A 53 -5.37 12.61 11.51
CA ALA A 53 -6.47 12.53 10.55
C ALA A 53 -7.84 12.67 11.25
N ALA A 54 -8.69 13.54 10.73
CA ALA A 54 -10.03 13.72 11.28
C ALA A 54 -10.97 12.57 10.89
N ARG A 55 -10.78 11.99 9.71
CA ARG A 55 -11.57 10.87 9.18
C ARG A 55 -10.67 9.94 8.36
N VAL A 56 -10.85 8.64 8.53
CA VAL A 56 -10.19 7.64 7.70
C VAL A 56 -11.24 6.71 7.11
N THR A 57 -11.17 6.50 5.79
CA THR A 57 -11.92 5.43 5.11
C THR A 57 -10.95 4.30 4.82
N ALA A 58 -11.14 3.16 5.48
CA ALA A 58 -10.31 1.97 5.33
C ALA A 58 -11.06 0.93 4.49
N VAL A 59 -10.47 0.46 3.39
CA VAL A 59 -11.16 -0.41 2.44
C VAL A 59 -10.35 -1.67 2.17
N ASP A 60 -11.03 -2.83 2.16
CA ASP A 60 -10.44 -4.11 1.76
C ASP A 60 -11.48 -4.99 1.06
N VAL A 61 -11.03 -5.82 0.13
CA VAL A 61 -11.89 -6.80 -0.56
C VAL A 61 -12.20 -8.01 0.33
N SER A 62 -11.31 -8.33 1.27
CA SER A 62 -11.40 -9.45 2.20
C SER A 62 -12.34 -9.13 3.36
N ALA A 63 -13.41 -9.91 3.52
CA ALA A 63 -14.29 -9.77 4.68
C ALA A 63 -13.55 -9.95 6.02
N ARG A 64 -12.53 -10.83 6.05
CA ARG A 64 -11.73 -11.09 7.24
C ARG A 64 -10.87 -9.86 7.61
N ALA A 65 -10.23 -9.23 6.61
CA ALA A 65 -9.49 -7.98 6.80
C ALA A 65 -10.41 -6.86 7.30
N VAL A 66 -11.59 -6.70 6.71
CA VAL A 66 -12.59 -5.71 7.13
C VAL A 66 -12.98 -5.86 8.60
N VAL A 67 -13.29 -7.09 9.05
CA VAL A 67 -13.61 -7.35 10.45
C VAL A 67 -12.42 -7.04 11.36
N THR A 68 -11.21 -7.45 10.95
CA THR A 68 -9.99 -7.19 11.72
C THR A 68 -9.70 -5.69 11.84
N ALA A 69 -9.75 -4.96 10.72
CA ALA A 69 -9.53 -3.51 10.72
C ALA A 69 -10.59 -2.78 11.58
N TRP A 70 -11.85 -3.22 11.52
CA TRP A 70 -12.91 -2.66 12.35
C TRP A 70 -12.64 -2.87 13.84
N LEU A 71 -12.20 -4.07 14.25
CA LEU A 71 -11.85 -4.36 15.65
C LEU A 71 -10.64 -3.54 16.10
N ASN A 72 -9.60 -3.41 15.25
CA ASN A 72 -8.39 -2.67 15.58
C ASN A 72 -8.62 -1.15 15.64
N ALA A 73 -9.59 -0.64 14.91
CA ALA A 73 -9.95 0.77 14.86
C ALA A 73 -11.17 1.12 15.71
N LEU A 74 -11.59 0.23 16.60
CA LEU A 74 -12.76 0.45 17.46
C LEU A 74 -12.59 1.76 18.26
N LEU A 75 -13.63 2.59 18.26
CA LEU A 75 -13.65 3.91 18.89
C LEU A 75 -12.74 4.97 18.22
N MET A 76 -12.20 4.69 17.04
CA MET A 76 -11.45 5.68 16.24
C MET A 76 -12.34 6.23 15.09
N PRO A 77 -12.06 7.42 14.55
CA PRO A 77 -12.79 7.99 13.42
C PRO A 77 -12.46 7.28 12.10
N VAL A 78 -12.57 5.95 12.09
CA VAL A 78 -12.28 5.08 10.95
C VAL A 78 -13.56 4.42 10.47
N ARG A 79 -13.93 4.67 9.20
CA ARG A 79 -15.01 3.98 8.51
C ARG A 79 -14.44 2.82 7.71
N VAL A 80 -14.66 1.59 8.15
CA VAL A 80 -14.22 0.39 7.43
C VAL A 80 -15.29 -0.04 6.42
N ARG A 81 -14.89 -0.32 5.18
CA ARG A 81 -15.76 -0.74 4.07
C ARG A 81 -15.20 -1.98 3.38
N ARG A 82 -16.08 -2.90 3.02
CA ARG A 82 -15.72 -4.02 2.15
C ARG A 82 -15.92 -3.64 0.68
N GLY A 83 -14.91 -3.87 -0.14
CA GLY A 83 -14.98 -3.63 -1.60
C GLY A 83 -13.62 -3.37 -2.21
N ASP A 84 -13.61 -3.12 -3.51
CA ASP A 84 -12.43 -2.63 -4.23
C ASP A 84 -12.37 -1.11 -4.09
N ALA A 85 -11.36 -0.60 -3.36
CA ALA A 85 -11.19 0.82 -3.08
C ALA A 85 -11.10 1.67 -4.38
N LEU A 86 -10.61 1.07 -5.47
CA LEU A 86 -10.41 1.76 -6.73
C LEU A 86 -11.68 1.79 -7.62
N VAL A 87 -12.73 1.08 -7.22
CA VAL A 87 -14.02 1.02 -7.93
C VAL A 87 -15.13 1.70 -7.13
N LEU A 88 -15.00 1.73 -5.80
CA LEU A 88 -16.00 2.35 -4.94
C LEU A 88 -16.18 3.84 -5.29
N HIS A 89 -17.43 4.29 -5.20
CA HIS A 89 -17.74 5.72 -5.28
C HIS A 89 -17.55 6.38 -3.92
N TYR A 90 -16.90 7.56 -3.93
CA TYR A 90 -16.68 8.41 -2.76
C TYR A 90 -17.33 9.78 -3.02
N PRO A 91 -18.11 10.30 -2.05
CA PRO A 91 -18.75 11.61 -2.20
C PRO A 91 -17.73 12.76 -2.15
N GLU A 92 -16.61 12.57 -1.48
CA GLU A 92 -15.53 13.53 -1.32
C GLU A 92 -14.20 12.92 -1.73
N ARG A 93 -13.26 13.75 -2.13
CA ARG A 93 -11.87 13.35 -2.40
C ARG A 93 -11.07 13.34 -1.10
N PHE A 94 -9.88 12.75 -1.16
CA PHE A 94 -9.03 12.54 -0.02
C PHE A 94 -7.81 13.48 -0.04
N ASP A 95 -7.47 14.01 1.14
CA ASP A 95 -6.25 14.80 1.31
C ASP A 95 -5.02 13.90 1.31
N LEU A 96 -5.20 12.63 1.72
CA LEU A 96 -4.15 11.64 1.73
C LEU A 96 -4.71 10.27 1.33
N VAL A 97 -4.01 9.60 0.42
CA VAL A 97 -4.24 8.19 0.05
C VAL A 97 -3.04 7.37 0.48
N LEU A 98 -3.26 6.35 1.29
CA LEU A 98 -2.25 5.40 1.75
C LEU A 98 -2.45 4.07 1.04
N ALA A 99 -1.36 3.44 0.59
CA ALA A 99 -1.43 2.14 -0.05
C ALA A 99 -0.19 1.29 0.23
N ASN A 100 -0.42 0.09 0.75
CA ASN A 100 0.55 -1.00 0.78
C ASN A 100 -0.03 -2.16 -0.07
N PRO A 101 0.01 -2.04 -1.41
CA PRO A 101 -0.59 -3.04 -2.29
C PRO A 101 0.24 -4.33 -2.33
N PRO A 102 -0.33 -5.48 -2.70
CA PRO A 102 0.45 -6.64 -3.08
C PRO A 102 1.33 -6.30 -4.29
N TYR A 103 2.64 -6.40 -4.10
CA TYR A 103 3.67 -6.07 -5.09
C TYR A 103 4.61 -7.23 -5.42
N VAL A 104 4.44 -8.39 -4.79
CA VAL A 104 5.27 -9.55 -5.10
C VAL A 104 4.81 -10.17 -6.41
N PRO A 105 5.71 -10.34 -7.41
CA PRO A 105 5.37 -10.99 -8.66
C PRO A 105 4.80 -12.39 -8.47
N SER A 106 3.81 -12.77 -9.28
CA SER A 106 3.20 -14.09 -9.23
C SER A 106 4.19 -15.16 -9.65
N ALA A 107 4.25 -16.28 -8.95
CA ALA A 107 4.87 -17.48 -9.51
C ALA A 107 4.03 -18.01 -10.70
N PRO A 108 4.64 -18.71 -11.68
CA PRO A 108 3.93 -19.23 -12.84
C PRO A 108 2.76 -20.17 -12.52
N ASP A 109 2.74 -20.76 -11.33
CA ASP A 109 1.68 -21.66 -10.87
C ASP A 109 0.49 -20.90 -10.27
N ARG A 110 -0.56 -20.75 -11.07
CA ARG A 110 -1.76 -19.95 -10.82
C ARG A 110 -2.69 -20.45 -9.70
N ARG A 111 -2.38 -21.53 -8.99
CA ARG A 111 -3.35 -22.18 -8.07
C ARG A 111 -3.51 -21.48 -6.72
N ARG A 112 -2.74 -20.43 -6.43
CA ARG A 112 -2.77 -19.71 -5.14
C ARG A 112 -2.63 -18.20 -5.27
N ALA A 113 -3.50 -17.54 -6.05
CA ALA A 113 -3.64 -16.07 -5.95
C ALA A 113 -4.03 -15.69 -4.51
N ARG A 114 -3.14 -15.02 -3.79
CA ARG A 114 -3.32 -14.63 -2.38
C ARG A 114 -3.25 -13.12 -2.24
N ALA A 115 -3.55 -12.63 -1.05
CA ALA A 115 -3.61 -11.21 -0.70
C ALA A 115 -2.30 -10.40 -1.00
N TRP A 116 -1.21 -11.06 -1.36
CA TRP A 116 0.09 -10.45 -1.73
C TRP A 116 0.51 -10.72 -3.17
N ASP A 117 -0.39 -11.21 -4.01
CA ASP A 117 -0.12 -11.48 -5.41
C ASP A 117 -0.27 -10.21 -6.25
N GLY A 118 0.87 -9.63 -6.61
CA GLY A 118 0.96 -8.41 -7.42
C GLY A 118 0.74 -8.61 -8.92
N GLY A 119 0.42 -9.81 -9.38
CA GLY A 119 0.36 -10.13 -10.81
C GLY A 119 1.74 -10.56 -11.37
N PRO A 120 1.87 -10.78 -12.68
CA PRO A 120 3.09 -11.33 -13.30
C PRO A 120 4.37 -10.56 -12.99
N ASP A 121 4.27 -9.25 -12.87
CA ASP A 121 5.36 -8.30 -12.66
C ASP A 121 5.29 -7.57 -11.30
N GLY A 122 4.37 -7.95 -10.43
CA GLY A 122 4.15 -7.26 -9.15
C GLY A 122 3.35 -5.96 -9.26
N ARG A 123 2.97 -5.53 -10.46
CA ARG A 123 2.44 -4.18 -10.72
C ARG A 123 0.92 -4.07 -10.80
N LYS A 124 0.21 -5.19 -10.80
CA LYS A 124 -1.23 -5.22 -11.08
C LYS A 124 -2.05 -4.21 -10.27
N LEU A 125 -1.80 -4.07 -8.96
CA LEU A 125 -2.53 -3.13 -8.12
C LEU A 125 -1.81 -1.78 -8.03
N VAL A 126 -0.48 -1.77 -8.06
CA VAL A 126 0.35 -0.56 -8.12
C VAL A 126 -0.11 0.33 -9.28
N ASP A 127 -0.20 -0.23 -10.49
CA ASP A 127 -0.62 0.50 -11.69
C ASP A 127 -2.04 1.04 -11.59
N ARG A 128 -2.98 0.23 -11.08
CA ARG A 128 -4.36 0.66 -10.88
C ARG A 128 -4.47 1.80 -9.87
N ILE A 129 -3.65 1.79 -8.81
CA ILE A 129 -3.61 2.89 -7.83
C ILE A 129 -3.11 4.16 -8.51
N CYS A 130 -2.01 4.08 -9.28
CA CYS A 130 -1.48 5.24 -10.02
C CYS A 130 -2.52 5.85 -10.96
N ASP A 131 -3.26 5.02 -11.71
CA ASP A 131 -4.30 5.49 -12.65
C ASP A 131 -5.48 6.16 -11.94
N ARG A 132 -5.82 5.69 -10.74
CA ARG A 132 -6.96 6.22 -9.98
C ARG A 132 -6.60 7.37 -9.04
N ALA A 133 -5.32 7.56 -8.73
CA ALA A 133 -4.87 8.58 -7.79
C ALA A 133 -5.39 9.99 -8.11
N PRO A 134 -5.41 10.49 -9.38
CA PRO A 134 -5.91 11.83 -9.69
C PRO A 134 -7.39 12.03 -9.34
N GLU A 135 -8.19 10.96 -9.40
CA GLU A 135 -9.62 11.02 -9.10
C GLU A 135 -9.90 10.86 -7.61
N LEU A 136 -9.03 10.17 -6.89
CA LEU A 136 -9.15 9.94 -5.45
C LEU A 136 -8.66 11.15 -4.65
N LEU A 137 -7.58 11.80 -5.10
CA LEU A 137 -6.94 12.90 -4.39
C LEU A 137 -7.70 14.22 -4.55
N ALA A 138 -7.83 14.96 -3.47
CA ALA A 138 -8.22 16.37 -3.48
C ALA A 138 -7.12 17.22 -4.14
N ARG A 139 -7.41 18.47 -4.44
CA ARG A 139 -6.36 19.45 -4.82
C ARG A 139 -5.40 19.62 -3.65
N GLY A 140 -4.11 19.55 -3.92
CA GLY A 140 -3.06 19.53 -2.89
C GLY A 140 -2.98 18.22 -2.11
N GLY A 141 -3.74 17.19 -2.50
CA GLY A 141 -3.71 15.89 -1.84
C GLY A 141 -2.51 15.05 -2.24
N THR A 142 -2.13 14.11 -1.40
CA THR A 142 -0.92 13.30 -1.50
C THR A 142 -1.27 11.80 -1.54
N LEU A 143 -0.62 11.06 -2.42
CA LEU A 143 -0.52 9.59 -2.37
C LEU A 143 0.80 9.21 -1.69
N LEU A 144 0.76 8.33 -0.70
CA LEU A 144 1.92 7.60 -0.19
C LEU A 144 1.72 6.11 -0.43
N MET A 145 2.61 5.50 -1.19
CA MET A 145 2.54 4.09 -1.55
C MET A 145 3.89 3.41 -1.35
N VAL A 146 3.90 2.25 -0.70
CA VAL A 146 5.10 1.42 -0.55
C VAL A 146 5.03 0.21 -1.49
N HIS A 147 6.16 -0.13 -2.09
CA HIS A 147 6.36 -1.40 -2.78
C HIS A 147 7.84 -1.77 -2.88
N SER A 148 8.13 -3.01 -3.27
CA SER A 148 9.50 -3.46 -3.52
C SER A 148 10.07 -2.83 -4.80
N ALA A 149 11.38 -2.60 -4.84
CA ALA A 149 12.11 -2.23 -6.05
C ALA A 149 11.95 -3.27 -7.17
N LEU A 150 11.63 -4.52 -6.84
CA LEU A 150 11.32 -5.57 -7.80
C LEU A 150 10.06 -5.27 -8.64
N ALA A 151 9.20 -4.36 -8.19
CA ALA A 151 8.02 -3.90 -8.93
C ALA A 151 8.27 -2.59 -9.72
N ASP A 152 9.51 -2.27 -10.07
CA ASP A 152 9.93 -1.16 -10.94
C ASP A 152 9.41 0.22 -10.46
N PRO A 153 10.13 0.88 -9.52
CA PRO A 153 9.78 2.22 -9.03
C PRO A 153 9.76 3.28 -10.13
N ASP A 154 10.65 3.18 -11.13
CA ASP A 154 10.72 4.15 -12.22
C ASP A 154 9.45 4.10 -13.08
N ALA A 155 8.93 2.92 -13.36
CA ALA A 155 7.64 2.77 -14.03
C ALA A 155 6.49 3.36 -13.20
N THR A 156 6.55 3.25 -11.86
CA THR A 156 5.57 3.87 -10.96
C THR A 156 5.63 5.39 -11.03
N LEU A 157 6.83 5.98 -10.95
CA LEU A 157 7.03 7.42 -11.09
C LEU A 157 6.55 7.94 -12.45
N GLN A 158 6.93 7.26 -13.54
CA GLN A 158 6.49 7.63 -14.89
C GLN A 158 4.97 7.59 -15.03
N ARG A 159 4.30 6.60 -14.43
CA ARG A 159 2.84 6.47 -14.50
C ARG A 159 2.14 7.59 -13.73
N LEU A 160 2.64 7.94 -12.53
CA LEU A 160 2.13 9.07 -11.77
C LEU A 160 2.36 10.41 -12.49
N HIS A 161 3.54 10.62 -13.09
CA HIS A 161 3.81 11.82 -13.90
C HIS A 161 2.88 11.94 -15.12
N ARG A 162 2.56 10.82 -15.80
CA ARG A 162 1.57 10.82 -16.91
C ARG A 162 0.14 11.12 -16.44
N ALA A 163 -0.12 10.90 -15.15
CA ALA A 163 -1.38 11.22 -14.50
C ALA A 163 -1.38 12.62 -13.85
N ASP A 164 -0.43 13.49 -14.24
CA ASP A 164 -0.27 14.88 -13.78
C ASP A 164 -0.04 15.01 -12.25
N LEU A 165 0.56 13.99 -11.61
CA LEU A 165 1.03 14.09 -10.24
C LEU A 165 2.53 14.37 -10.21
N LYS A 166 2.99 15.22 -9.29
CA LYS A 166 4.42 15.35 -8.96
C LYS A 166 4.81 14.16 -8.10
N ALA A 167 5.67 13.29 -8.64
CA ALA A 167 6.03 12.06 -7.95
C ALA A 167 7.53 11.93 -7.70
N ALA A 168 7.90 11.37 -6.54
CA ALA A 168 9.27 11.06 -6.16
C ALA A 168 9.32 9.86 -5.21
N VAL A 169 10.47 9.17 -5.18
CA VAL A 169 10.81 8.26 -4.08
C VAL A 169 11.22 9.13 -2.90
N VAL A 170 10.54 8.98 -1.77
CA VAL A 170 10.79 9.78 -0.57
C VAL A 170 11.52 9.00 0.52
N ASP A 171 11.44 7.68 0.53
CA ASP A 171 12.19 6.83 1.46
C ASP A 171 12.56 5.49 0.79
N ARG A 172 13.67 4.88 1.26
CA ARG A 172 14.18 3.58 0.81
C ARG A 172 14.72 2.79 1.99
N ARG A 173 14.47 1.48 2.00
CA ARG A 173 14.99 0.60 3.04
C ARG A 173 15.27 -0.78 2.50
N ASN A 174 16.48 -1.28 2.73
CA ASN A 174 16.79 -2.68 2.51
C ASN A 174 16.25 -3.52 3.67
N GLN A 175 15.71 -4.67 3.34
CA GLN A 175 15.27 -5.68 4.29
C GLN A 175 15.50 -7.09 3.76
N ASP A 176 15.60 -8.05 4.67
CA ASP A 176 15.58 -9.45 4.29
C ASP A 176 14.27 -9.82 3.60
N PHE A 177 14.33 -10.77 2.67
CA PHE A 177 13.11 -11.29 2.04
C PHE A 177 12.09 -11.75 3.09
N GLY A 178 10.87 -11.25 2.93
CA GLY A 178 9.73 -11.81 3.64
C GLY A 178 9.45 -13.27 3.21
N PRO A 179 8.64 -14.01 3.97
CA PRO A 179 8.38 -15.45 3.71
C PRO A 179 7.96 -15.74 2.27
N VAL A 180 7.17 -14.87 1.65
CA VAL A 180 6.66 -15.06 0.28
C VAL A 180 7.76 -14.94 -0.76
N LEU A 181 8.65 -13.93 -0.63
CA LEU A 181 9.80 -13.77 -1.53
C LEU A 181 10.81 -14.89 -1.32
N HIS A 182 11.03 -15.27 -0.05
CA HIS A 182 11.94 -16.36 0.29
C HIS A 182 11.50 -17.69 -0.34
N ASP A 183 10.21 -18.02 -0.27
CA ASP A 183 9.63 -19.23 -0.87
C ASP A 183 9.72 -19.23 -2.41
N ARG A 184 9.81 -18.05 -3.03
CA ARG A 184 9.87 -17.86 -4.49
C ARG A 184 11.27 -17.56 -5.01
N ALA A 185 12.28 -17.44 -4.16
CA ALA A 185 13.61 -16.97 -4.51
C ALA A 185 14.23 -17.77 -5.66
N THR A 186 14.20 -19.10 -5.63
CA THR A 186 14.73 -19.95 -6.71
C THR A 186 14.05 -19.67 -8.05
N ALA A 187 12.71 -19.55 -8.07
CA ALA A 187 12.00 -19.25 -9.32
C ALA A 187 12.31 -17.85 -9.85
N PHE A 188 12.59 -16.88 -8.97
CA PHE A 188 12.99 -15.53 -9.36
C PHE A 188 14.44 -15.47 -9.82
N GLU A 189 15.34 -16.26 -9.25
CA GLU A 189 16.70 -16.45 -9.76
C GLU A 189 16.67 -17.06 -11.18
N ASP A 190 15.90 -18.14 -11.39
CA ASP A 190 15.76 -18.82 -12.68
C ASP A 190 15.19 -17.90 -13.78
N SER A 191 14.29 -16.97 -13.40
CA SER A 191 13.72 -15.99 -14.33
C SER A 191 14.59 -14.75 -14.52
N GLY A 192 15.68 -14.60 -13.77
CA GLY A 192 16.56 -13.42 -13.79
C GLY A 192 15.95 -12.17 -13.14
N LEU A 193 14.88 -12.30 -12.36
CA LEU A 193 14.26 -11.20 -11.62
C LEU A 193 15.14 -10.75 -10.46
N ILE A 194 15.87 -11.68 -9.85
CA ILE A 194 16.84 -11.43 -8.78
C ILE A 194 18.17 -12.10 -9.11
N MET A 195 19.24 -11.60 -8.47
CA MET A 195 20.57 -12.21 -8.63
C MET A 195 20.64 -13.57 -7.91
N PRO A 196 21.44 -14.53 -8.41
CA PRO A 196 21.68 -15.78 -7.69
C PRO A 196 22.17 -15.53 -6.27
N GLY A 197 21.49 -16.13 -5.28
CA GLY A 197 21.80 -15.96 -3.87
C GLY A 197 21.28 -14.67 -3.21
N GLN A 198 20.60 -13.82 -3.94
CA GLN A 198 19.97 -12.61 -3.34
C GLN A 198 18.89 -13.01 -2.34
N ARG A 199 18.92 -12.43 -1.15
CA ARG A 199 17.95 -12.67 -0.06
C ARG A 199 17.44 -11.37 0.59
N GLU A 200 17.79 -10.25 -0.01
CA GLU A 200 17.35 -8.91 0.41
C GLU A 200 16.59 -8.22 -0.71
N GLU A 201 15.63 -7.40 -0.36
CA GLU A 201 14.93 -6.49 -1.25
C GLU A 201 15.06 -5.05 -0.77
N GLU A 202 15.04 -4.12 -1.70
CA GLU A 202 14.85 -2.71 -1.37
C GLU A 202 13.35 -2.40 -1.42
N LEU A 203 12.81 -1.89 -0.32
CA LEU A 203 11.51 -1.26 -0.27
C LEU A 203 11.65 0.22 -0.59
N VAL A 204 10.67 0.77 -1.30
CA VAL A 204 10.59 2.19 -1.62
C VAL A 204 9.24 2.76 -1.24
N VAL A 205 9.21 3.99 -0.72
CA VAL A 205 7.99 4.78 -0.57
C VAL A 205 7.94 5.80 -1.70
N ILE A 206 6.88 5.72 -2.47
CA ILE A 206 6.56 6.67 -3.54
C ILE A 206 5.56 7.68 -2.99
N ARG A 207 5.89 8.96 -3.13
CA ARG A 207 4.98 10.07 -2.92
C ARG A 207 4.53 10.63 -4.26
N GLY A 208 3.22 10.88 -4.40
CA GLY A 208 2.63 11.54 -5.55
C GLY A 208 1.71 12.66 -5.10
N ASP A 209 2.03 13.91 -5.46
CA ASP A 209 1.26 15.08 -5.05
C ASP A 209 0.39 15.58 -6.21
N ARG A 210 -0.88 15.78 -5.95
CA ARG A 210 -1.80 16.45 -6.88
C ARG A 210 -1.72 17.96 -6.65
N THR A 211 -1.22 18.70 -7.64
CA THR A 211 -1.01 20.15 -7.51
C THR A 211 -2.21 21.00 -7.91
N ASP A 212 -3.13 20.48 -8.77
CA ASP A 212 -4.30 21.22 -9.31
C ASP A 212 -5.62 20.46 -9.20
#